data_48c6b1b343aaf5ece7efb8c56537b7e7
#
_entry.id   48c6b1b343aaf5ece7efb8c56537b7e7
#
_cell.length_a   1.000
_cell.length_b   1.000
_cell.length_c   1.000
_cell.angle_alpha   90.00
_cell.angle_beta   90.00
_cell.angle_gamma   90.00
#
_symmetry.space_group_name_H-M   'P 1'
#
loop_
_entity.id
_entity.type
_entity.pdbx_description
1 polymer ?
#
loop_
_entity_poly.entity_id
_entity_poly.type
_entity_poly.pdbx_seq_one_letter_code
_entity_poly.pdbx_strand_id
1 'polypeptide(L)'
;MFGTTEQYLMTVEHSRSGEVEAKLALLRRLLELRGLDSAVLRGADSVAWLTGGLTNRIEPGNPASPLWLVVTADSVAAVTTNVERPRVEAEAELAELGFELHEAPWYEPDGLARVATELGGRFEDLGDDLVALRLELLPAEQERLSALARDGASALEGALRAWQPGERDVDVQARVAGRLERSGAFGACLIVGGDDRVERFRHPLAAGEPMHRLVMAVVVAERHGLHAAATRFACADGLPEGVRQGLAAARSVERAVLAACVPGAAYGHALAALDRGYAAAGRPGAWREQYQGGPIGYRQREFEIVPEQTESRWFGTRIEAGHALAWNPSVAGGGKAEDTYLVEHGGLRRLTDTGSWPLEDDRPAVLDVTTGEAA
;
A
#
# COMPACT_ATOMS: atom_id res chain seq x y z
N MET A 1 -26.55 4.39 -6.67
CA MET A 1 -26.54 5.87 -6.81
C MET A 1 -26.26 6.39 -5.42
N PHE A 2 -24.97 6.53 -5.07
CA PHE A 2 -24.54 7.11 -3.81
C PHE A 2 -24.70 8.63 -3.96
N GLY A 3 -25.63 9.22 -3.21
CA GLY A 3 -25.74 10.67 -3.14
C GLY A 3 -24.46 11.21 -2.52
N THR A 4 -23.87 12.13 -3.22
CA THR A 4 -22.61 12.84 -3.00
C THR A 4 -22.01 12.71 -1.60
N THR A 5 -21.04 11.81 -1.47
CA THR A 5 -20.04 11.70 -0.41
C THR A 5 -19.35 13.07 -0.14
N GLU A 6 -19.27 13.92 -1.17
CA GLU A 6 -18.69 15.26 -1.12
C GLU A 6 -19.28 16.19 -0.04
N GLN A 7 -20.59 16.13 0.23
CA GLN A 7 -21.20 17.01 1.25
C GLN A 7 -20.89 16.55 2.69
N TYR A 8 -20.64 15.27 2.89
CA TYR A 8 -20.27 14.72 4.21
C TYR A 8 -18.77 14.93 4.50
N LEU A 9 -17.91 14.85 3.49
CA LEU A 9 -16.46 14.99 3.60
C LEU A 9 -16.01 16.44 3.89
N MET A 10 -16.79 17.45 3.55
CA MET A 10 -16.43 18.85 3.76
C MET A 10 -16.54 19.33 5.22
N THR A 11 -17.11 18.52 6.13
CA THR A 11 -17.32 18.88 7.54
C THR A 11 -16.62 17.97 8.55
N VAL A 12 -15.88 16.95 8.07
CA VAL A 12 -15.11 16.08 8.95
C VAL A 12 -13.94 16.89 9.54
N GLU A 13 -14.00 17.15 10.85
CA GLU A 13 -12.86 17.68 11.58
C GLU A 13 -11.64 16.78 11.28
N HIS A 14 -10.45 17.38 11.09
CA HIS A 14 -9.18 16.68 10.85
C HIS A 14 -8.70 15.92 12.11
N SER A 15 -9.62 15.53 12.96
CA SER A 15 -9.37 14.75 14.17
C SER A 15 -9.56 13.25 13.88
N ARG A 16 -8.82 12.41 14.59
CA ARG A 16 -8.97 10.95 14.51
C ARG A 16 -10.40 10.50 14.88
N SER A 17 -11.06 11.16 15.82
CA SER A 17 -12.44 10.89 16.21
C SER A 17 -13.40 11.16 15.04
N GLY A 18 -13.29 12.32 14.39
CA GLY A 18 -14.12 12.66 13.22
C GLY A 18 -13.93 11.69 12.05
N GLU A 19 -12.70 11.24 11.82
CA GLU A 19 -12.40 10.20 10.82
C GLU A 19 -13.13 8.88 11.15
N VAL A 20 -13.07 8.43 12.41
CA VAL A 20 -13.75 7.21 12.87
C VAL A 20 -15.26 7.32 12.74
N GLU A 21 -15.84 8.46 13.11
CA GLU A 21 -17.28 8.71 12.95
C GLU A 21 -17.74 8.63 11.49
N ALA A 22 -16.99 9.25 10.59
CA ALA A 22 -17.27 9.18 9.15
C ALA A 22 -17.24 7.74 8.63
N LYS A 23 -16.23 6.96 9.01
CA LYS A 23 -16.09 5.56 8.61
C LYS A 23 -17.16 4.65 9.20
N LEU A 24 -17.56 4.89 10.45
CA LEU A 24 -18.68 4.19 11.06
C LEU A 24 -19.99 4.47 10.32
N ALA A 25 -20.22 5.71 9.91
CA ALA A 25 -21.41 6.06 9.12
C ALA A 25 -21.42 5.35 7.77
N LEU A 26 -20.27 5.29 7.08
CA LEU A 26 -20.12 4.55 5.81
C LEU A 26 -20.37 3.05 6.00
N LEU A 27 -19.78 2.45 7.04
CA LEU A 27 -19.95 1.02 7.32
C LEU A 27 -21.40 0.67 7.69
N ARG A 28 -22.03 1.47 8.55
CA ARG A 28 -23.45 1.28 8.90
C ARG A 28 -24.36 1.40 7.67
N ARG A 29 -24.06 2.35 6.80
CA ARG A 29 -24.80 2.49 5.54
C ARG A 29 -24.62 1.26 4.65
N LEU A 30 -23.43 0.69 4.58
CA LEU A 30 -23.19 -0.58 3.87
C LEU A 30 -24.01 -1.71 4.48
N LEU A 31 -24.03 -1.86 5.82
CA LEU A 31 -24.80 -2.88 6.51
C LEU A 31 -26.30 -2.76 6.18
N GLU A 32 -26.88 -1.56 6.25
CA GLU A 32 -28.26 -1.33 5.83
C GLU A 32 -28.53 -1.79 4.39
N LEU A 33 -27.67 -1.42 3.45
CA LEU A 33 -27.82 -1.81 2.02
C LEU A 33 -27.72 -3.31 1.81
N ARG A 34 -26.97 -4.02 2.67
CA ARG A 34 -26.82 -5.49 2.65
C ARG A 34 -27.91 -6.20 3.47
N GLY A 35 -28.77 -5.48 4.19
CA GLY A 35 -29.74 -6.04 5.12
C GLY A 35 -29.09 -6.75 6.31
N LEU A 36 -27.93 -6.26 6.76
CA LEU A 36 -27.17 -6.80 7.88
C LEU A 36 -27.33 -5.91 9.11
N ASP A 37 -27.49 -6.54 10.29
CA ASP A 37 -27.66 -5.84 11.55
C ASP A 37 -26.31 -5.41 12.17
N SER A 38 -25.22 -6.09 11.82
CA SER A 38 -23.90 -5.87 12.41
C SER A 38 -22.78 -6.49 11.57
N ALA A 39 -21.54 -6.14 11.92
CA ALA A 39 -20.34 -6.77 11.37
C ALA A 39 -19.25 -6.96 12.43
N VAL A 40 -18.40 -7.96 12.25
CA VAL A 40 -17.16 -8.16 13.01
C VAL A 40 -15.96 -7.99 12.07
N LEU A 41 -15.15 -6.97 12.33
CA LEU A 41 -13.91 -6.72 11.59
C LEU A 41 -12.74 -7.36 12.33
N ARG A 42 -11.99 -8.24 11.64
CA ARG A 42 -10.93 -9.08 12.23
C ARG A 42 -9.56 -8.89 11.57
N GLY A 43 -9.55 -8.39 10.34
CA GLY A 43 -8.32 -8.12 9.61
C GLY A 43 -7.61 -6.89 10.15
N ALA A 44 -6.28 -6.95 10.23
CA ALA A 44 -5.48 -5.81 10.66
C ALA A 44 -5.69 -4.57 9.77
N ASP A 45 -5.93 -4.77 8.47
CA ASP A 45 -6.30 -3.75 7.51
C ASP A 45 -7.63 -3.05 7.86
N SER A 46 -8.65 -3.84 8.19
CA SER A 46 -9.99 -3.35 8.51
C SER A 46 -10.04 -2.68 9.89
N VAL A 47 -9.30 -3.22 10.87
CA VAL A 47 -9.13 -2.60 12.19
C VAL A 47 -8.42 -1.26 12.06
N ALA A 48 -7.30 -1.22 11.34
CA ALA A 48 -6.57 0.03 11.12
C ALA A 48 -7.42 1.07 10.38
N TRP A 49 -8.17 0.65 9.36
CA TRP A 49 -9.09 1.53 8.64
C TRP A 49 -10.12 2.15 9.58
N LEU A 50 -10.88 1.35 10.33
CA LEU A 50 -11.99 1.85 11.12
C LEU A 50 -11.53 2.67 12.34
N THR A 51 -10.35 2.41 12.87
CA THR A 51 -9.82 3.09 14.06
C THR A 51 -8.94 4.31 13.76
N GLY A 52 -8.84 4.72 12.49
CA GLY A 52 -7.98 5.84 12.11
C GLY A 52 -6.48 5.53 12.28
N GLY A 53 -6.06 4.27 12.05
CA GLY A 53 -4.65 3.88 11.96
C GLY A 53 -4.09 3.03 13.09
N LEU A 54 -4.93 2.47 13.97
CA LEU A 54 -4.48 1.51 14.99
C LEU A 54 -4.20 0.16 14.33
N THR A 55 -2.94 -0.22 14.20
CA THR A 55 -2.57 -1.51 13.59
C THR A 55 -2.61 -2.66 14.58
N ASN A 56 -2.39 -2.43 15.84
CA ASN A 56 -2.37 -3.43 16.93
C ASN A 56 -1.74 -4.79 16.55
N ARG A 57 -0.76 -4.78 15.64
CA ARG A 57 -0.04 -5.98 15.21
C ARG A 57 1.08 -6.30 16.18
N ILE A 58 1.10 -7.54 16.68
CA ILE A 58 2.23 -8.10 17.41
C ILE A 58 3.20 -8.73 16.42
N GLU A 59 2.64 -9.41 15.42
CA GLU A 59 3.38 -10.07 14.33
C GLU A 59 3.12 -9.32 13.02
N PRO A 60 4.09 -8.56 12.49
CA PRO A 60 3.89 -7.77 11.27
C PRO A 60 3.40 -8.57 10.05
N GLY A 61 3.79 -9.83 9.94
CA GLY A 61 3.38 -10.73 8.86
C GLY A 61 1.99 -11.35 9.01
N ASN A 62 1.34 -11.20 10.16
CA ASN A 62 0.04 -11.79 10.42
C ASN A 62 -1.09 -10.86 9.93
N PRO A 63 -1.95 -11.29 8.98
CA PRO A 63 -3.06 -10.48 8.49
C PRO A 63 -4.20 -10.34 9.51
N ALA A 64 -4.27 -11.22 10.52
CA ALA A 64 -5.27 -11.13 11.59
C ALA A 64 -4.85 -10.12 12.65
N SER A 65 -5.81 -9.36 13.16
CA SER A 65 -5.60 -8.49 14.31
C SER A 65 -5.88 -9.24 15.62
N PRO A 66 -5.08 -9.05 16.67
CA PRO A 66 -5.43 -9.50 18.01
C PRO A 66 -6.54 -8.63 18.65
N LEU A 67 -6.97 -7.60 17.99
CA LEU A 67 -8.11 -6.75 18.33
C LEU A 67 -9.19 -6.90 17.24
N TRP A 68 -10.41 -7.27 17.64
CA TRP A 68 -11.56 -7.33 16.76
C TRP A 68 -12.52 -6.18 17.05
N LEU A 69 -13.19 -5.68 16.02
CA LEU A 69 -14.17 -4.62 16.17
C LEU A 69 -15.56 -5.17 15.85
N VAL A 70 -16.51 -4.90 16.73
CA VAL A 70 -17.92 -5.23 16.57
C VAL A 70 -18.67 -3.92 16.32
N VAL A 71 -19.35 -3.83 15.19
CA VAL A 71 -20.15 -2.67 14.80
C VAL A 71 -21.59 -3.09 14.63
N THR A 72 -22.48 -2.46 15.38
CA THR A 72 -23.94 -2.60 15.24
C THR A 72 -24.55 -1.28 14.78
N ALA A 73 -25.86 -1.23 14.62
CA ALA A 73 -26.58 0.01 14.32
C ALA A 73 -26.30 1.11 15.35
N ASP A 74 -26.29 0.75 16.64
CA ASP A 74 -26.30 1.70 17.74
C ASP A 74 -25.00 1.70 18.59
N SER A 75 -24.13 0.70 18.42
CA SER A 75 -22.94 0.54 19.25
C SER A 75 -21.70 0.20 18.45
N VAL A 76 -20.55 0.44 19.08
CA VAL A 76 -19.25 -0.06 18.60
C VAL A 76 -18.48 -0.61 19.80
N ALA A 77 -17.88 -1.78 19.64
CA ALA A 77 -17.06 -2.40 20.66
C ALA A 77 -15.77 -2.94 20.06
N ALA A 78 -14.76 -3.04 20.91
CA ALA A 78 -13.49 -3.68 20.60
C ALA A 78 -13.33 -4.91 21.52
N VAL A 79 -12.89 -6.03 20.96
CA VAL A 79 -12.69 -7.29 21.70
C VAL A 79 -11.24 -7.73 21.52
N THR A 80 -10.55 -7.95 22.61
CA THR A 80 -9.17 -8.43 22.61
C THR A 80 -8.97 -9.55 23.64
N THR A 81 -7.77 -10.10 23.73
CA THR A 81 -7.48 -11.08 24.79
C THR A 81 -7.09 -10.38 26.09
N ASN A 82 -7.28 -11.07 27.19
CA ASN A 82 -6.81 -10.59 28.51
C ASN A 82 -5.30 -10.31 28.57
N VAL A 83 -4.52 -10.91 27.67
CA VAL A 83 -3.06 -10.63 27.55
C VAL A 83 -2.82 -9.25 26.95
N GLU A 84 -3.57 -8.89 25.90
CA GLU A 84 -3.40 -7.63 25.18
C GLU A 84 -4.18 -6.45 25.81
N ARG A 85 -5.22 -6.74 26.57
CA ARG A 85 -6.09 -5.71 27.15
C ARG A 85 -5.33 -4.58 27.86
N PRO A 86 -4.36 -4.85 28.76
CA PRO A 86 -3.69 -3.76 29.47
C PRO A 86 -2.98 -2.75 28.54
N ARG A 87 -2.34 -3.25 27.48
CA ARG A 87 -1.67 -2.40 26.49
C ARG A 87 -2.70 -1.66 25.63
N VAL A 88 -3.71 -2.35 25.14
CA VAL A 88 -4.76 -1.76 24.30
C VAL A 88 -5.50 -0.65 25.06
N GLU A 89 -5.84 -0.87 26.34
CA GLU A 89 -6.51 0.11 27.18
C GLU A 89 -5.64 1.35 27.43
N ALA A 90 -4.32 1.16 27.60
CA ALA A 90 -3.40 2.25 27.91
C ALA A 90 -2.96 3.06 26.66
N GLU A 91 -2.89 2.43 25.47
CA GLU A 91 -2.19 3.01 24.32
C GLU A 91 -3.09 3.24 23.09
N ALA A 92 -4.26 2.58 23.01
CA ALA A 92 -5.06 2.59 21.79
C ALA A 92 -6.10 3.72 21.72
N GLU A 93 -6.35 4.45 22.83
CA GLU A 93 -7.31 5.56 22.92
C GLU A 93 -8.73 5.17 22.46
N LEU A 94 -9.11 3.89 22.60
CA LEU A 94 -10.37 3.36 22.07
C LEU A 94 -11.60 4.03 22.69
N ALA A 95 -11.54 4.34 23.97
CA ALA A 95 -12.65 5.01 24.67
C ALA A 95 -12.89 6.43 24.12
N GLU A 96 -11.83 7.15 23.76
CA GLU A 96 -11.90 8.48 23.13
C GLU A 96 -12.49 8.42 21.71
N LEU A 97 -12.32 7.26 21.06
CA LEU A 97 -12.90 6.96 19.74
C LEU A 97 -14.32 6.36 19.83
N GLY A 98 -14.88 6.23 21.05
CA GLY A 98 -16.23 5.72 21.26
C GLY A 98 -16.37 4.21 21.30
N PHE A 99 -15.26 3.45 21.35
CA PHE A 99 -15.29 1.99 21.43
C PHE A 99 -15.32 1.53 22.90
N GLU A 100 -16.23 0.61 23.23
CA GLU A 100 -16.23 -0.12 24.49
C GLU A 100 -15.26 -1.31 24.39
N LEU A 101 -14.28 -1.41 25.30
CA LEU A 101 -13.27 -2.46 25.28
C LEU A 101 -13.70 -3.66 26.13
N HIS A 102 -13.79 -4.82 25.48
CA HIS A 102 -14.08 -6.13 26.08
C HIS A 102 -12.89 -7.08 25.98
N GLU A 103 -12.87 -8.11 26.83
CA GLU A 103 -11.82 -9.11 26.81
C GLU A 103 -12.36 -10.53 26.74
N ALA A 104 -11.56 -11.43 26.17
CA ALA A 104 -11.74 -12.86 26.27
C ALA A 104 -10.45 -13.52 26.81
N PRO A 105 -10.56 -14.62 27.57
CA PRO A 105 -9.39 -15.37 28.00
C PRO A 105 -8.64 -15.92 26.77
N TRP A 106 -7.33 -15.70 26.68
CA TRP A 106 -6.51 -16.13 25.55
C TRP A 106 -6.49 -17.64 25.34
N TYR A 107 -6.71 -18.40 26.43
CA TYR A 107 -6.71 -19.87 26.43
C TYR A 107 -8.07 -20.49 26.06
N GLU A 108 -9.09 -19.69 25.80
CA GLU A 108 -10.36 -20.16 25.21
C GLU A 108 -10.26 -20.09 23.70
N PRO A 109 -10.26 -21.21 22.95
CA PRO A 109 -10.03 -21.19 21.50
C PRO A 109 -10.98 -20.28 20.71
N ASP A 110 -12.24 -20.19 21.13
CA ASP A 110 -13.28 -19.37 20.50
C ASP A 110 -13.67 -18.15 21.34
N GLY A 111 -12.84 -17.76 22.31
CA GLY A 111 -13.17 -16.73 23.28
C GLY A 111 -13.52 -15.38 22.65
N LEU A 112 -12.70 -14.92 21.69
CA LEU A 112 -12.98 -13.67 20.95
C LEU A 112 -14.29 -13.76 20.15
N ALA A 113 -14.53 -14.89 19.49
CA ALA A 113 -15.75 -15.08 18.70
C ALA A 113 -17.01 -15.12 19.59
N ARG A 114 -16.92 -15.79 20.74
CA ARG A 114 -18.02 -15.84 21.74
C ARG A 114 -18.35 -14.42 22.22
N VAL A 115 -17.37 -13.66 22.69
CA VAL A 115 -17.59 -12.30 23.18
C VAL A 115 -18.13 -11.38 22.07
N ALA A 116 -17.56 -11.45 20.87
CA ALA A 116 -18.08 -10.68 19.73
C ALA A 116 -19.55 -11.03 19.41
N THR A 117 -19.93 -12.31 19.51
CA THR A 117 -21.33 -12.74 19.30
C THR A 117 -22.26 -12.25 20.42
N GLU A 118 -21.82 -12.30 21.67
CA GLU A 118 -22.56 -11.76 22.85
C GLU A 118 -22.83 -10.25 22.70
N LEU A 119 -21.93 -9.53 22.05
CA LEU A 119 -22.07 -8.10 21.70
C LEU A 119 -22.93 -7.85 20.45
N GLY A 120 -23.58 -8.89 19.91
CA GLY A 120 -24.42 -8.77 18.72
C GLY A 120 -23.68 -8.86 17.40
N GLY A 121 -22.39 -9.17 17.41
CA GLY A 121 -21.56 -9.27 16.20
C GLY A 121 -21.96 -10.44 15.31
N ARG A 122 -22.02 -10.20 14.00
CA ARG A 122 -22.20 -11.19 12.93
C ARG A 122 -20.93 -11.32 12.12
N PHE A 123 -20.55 -12.57 11.80
CA PHE A 123 -19.33 -12.89 11.05
C PHE A 123 -19.63 -12.96 9.54
N GLU A 124 -20.28 -11.94 9.04
CA GLU A 124 -20.56 -11.83 7.60
C GLU A 124 -19.28 -11.39 6.84
N ASP A 125 -19.11 -11.96 5.67
CA ASP A 125 -18.03 -11.54 4.78
C ASP A 125 -18.48 -10.29 3.99
N LEU A 126 -17.94 -9.15 4.34
CA LEU A 126 -18.16 -7.91 3.60
C LEU A 126 -17.31 -7.83 2.33
N GLY A 127 -16.26 -8.65 2.24
CA GLY A 127 -15.44 -8.85 1.05
C GLY A 127 -15.09 -7.57 0.29
N ASP A 128 -15.38 -7.57 -0.99
CA ASP A 128 -15.12 -6.46 -1.89
C ASP A 128 -15.88 -5.17 -1.55
N ASP A 129 -17.01 -5.25 -0.84
CA ASP A 129 -17.77 -4.04 -0.47
C ASP A 129 -17.02 -3.23 0.60
N LEU A 130 -16.37 -3.89 1.55
CA LEU A 130 -15.50 -3.22 2.52
C LEU A 130 -14.26 -2.63 1.86
N VAL A 131 -13.68 -3.35 0.87
CA VAL A 131 -12.59 -2.81 0.06
C VAL A 131 -13.03 -1.55 -0.68
N ALA A 132 -14.22 -1.56 -1.29
CA ALA A 132 -14.76 -0.40 -2.01
C ALA A 132 -14.93 0.83 -1.10
N LEU A 133 -15.33 0.65 0.17
CA LEU A 133 -15.46 1.75 1.12
C LEU A 133 -14.14 2.45 1.47
N ARG A 134 -13.01 1.74 1.38
CA ARG A 134 -11.72 2.24 1.81
C ARG A 134 -10.78 2.66 0.67
N LEU A 135 -11.25 2.57 -0.58
CA LEU A 135 -10.48 3.04 -1.73
C LEU A 135 -10.28 4.55 -1.73
N GLU A 136 -11.34 5.30 -1.39
CA GLU A 136 -11.28 6.74 -1.26
C GLU A 136 -10.76 7.11 0.14
N LEU A 137 -9.50 7.54 0.17
CA LEU A 137 -8.84 7.95 1.41
C LEU A 137 -9.34 9.33 1.85
N LEU A 138 -9.70 9.45 3.11
CA LEU A 138 -10.05 10.73 3.74
C LEU A 138 -8.81 11.64 3.82
N PRO A 139 -8.97 12.97 3.96
CA PRO A 139 -7.84 13.90 4.02
C PRO A 139 -6.75 13.53 5.02
N ALA A 140 -7.13 13.11 6.24
CA ALA A 140 -6.18 12.67 7.27
C ALA A 140 -5.42 11.39 6.86
N GLU A 141 -6.06 10.47 6.13
CA GLU A 141 -5.41 9.29 5.57
C GLU A 141 -4.43 9.65 4.45
N GLN A 142 -4.82 10.59 3.57
CA GLN A 142 -3.96 11.10 2.49
C GLN A 142 -2.69 11.76 3.05
N GLU A 143 -2.79 12.50 4.18
CA GLU A 143 -1.65 13.09 4.88
C GLU A 143 -0.74 12.00 5.46
N ARG A 144 -1.31 11.00 6.16
CA ARG A 144 -0.54 9.87 6.70
C ARG A 144 0.13 9.06 5.59
N LEU A 145 -0.56 8.80 4.49
CA LEU A 145 0.00 8.10 3.33
C LEU A 145 1.13 8.92 2.68
N SER A 146 0.95 10.23 2.54
CA SER A 146 1.95 11.11 1.96
C SER A 146 3.23 11.15 2.81
N ALA A 147 3.10 11.19 4.14
CA ALA A 147 4.23 11.12 5.05
C ALA A 147 4.93 9.75 4.96
N LEU A 148 4.17 8.65 4.97
CA LEU A 148 4.71 7.29 4.84
C LEU A 148 5.45 7.09 3.51
N ALA A 149 4.87 7.54 2.41
CA ALA A 149 5.47 7.39 1.07
C ALA A 149 6.81 8.14 0.97
N ARG A 150 6.89 9.34 1.55
CA ARG A 150 8.12 10.11 1.60
C ARG A 150 9.17 9.44 2.49
N ASP A 151 8.78 8.94 3.66
CA ASP A 151 9.68 8.25 4.59
C ASP A 151 10.20 6.94 3.97
N GLY A 152 9.33 6.17 3.30
CA GLY A 152 9.68 4.94 2.58
C GLY A 152 10.68 5.20 1.46
N ALA A 153 10.41 6.19 0.61
CA ALA A 153 11.32 6.61 -0.45
C ALA A 153 12.66 7.10 0.12
N SER A 154 12.64 7.93 1.17
CA SER A 154 13.85 8.45 1.82
C SER A 154 14.70 7.34 2.45
N ALA A 155 14.06 6.32 3.04
CA ALA A 155 14.77 5.15 3.58
C ALA A 155 15.50 4.38 2.48
N LEU A 156 14.81 4.15 1.36
CA LEU A 156 15.34 3.46 0.19
C LEU A 156 16.49 4.24 -0.44
N GLU A 157 16.27 5.52 -0.76
CA GLU A 157 17.23 6.41 -1.38
C GLU A 157 18.49 6.61 -0.52
N GLY A 158 18.31 6.80 0.79
CA GLY A 158 19.42 6.92 1.71
C GLY A 158 20.23 5.65 1.88
N ALA A 159 19.62 4.46 1.72
CA ALA A 159 20.35 3.19 1.72
C ALA A 159 21.16 3.00 0.43
N LEU A 160 20.58 3.37 -0.72
CA LEU A 160 21.24 3.26 -2.02
C LEU A 160 22.37 4.27 -2.20
N ARG A 161 22.22 5.49 -1.72
CA ARG A 161 23.32 6.50 -1.74
C ARG A 161 24.53 6.03 -0.91
N ALA A 162 24.31 5.25 0.11
CA ALA A 162 25.36 4.73 0.97
C ALA A 162 25.94 3.40 0.49
N TRP A 163 25.34 2.78 -0.54
CA TRP A 163 25.84 1.52 -1.09
C TRP A 163 27.23 1.70 -1.72
N GLN A 164 28.08 0.70 -1.49
CA GLN A 164 29.42 0.61 -2.08
C GLN A 164 29.55 -0.69 -2.87
N PRO A 165 30.21 -0.68 -4.05
CA PRO A 165 30.51 -1.90 -4.79
C PRO A 165 31.17 -2.97 -3.93
N GLY A 166 30.65 -4.20 -3.99
CA GLY A 166 31.08 -5.32 -3.17
C GLY A 166 30.29 -5.51 -1.86
N GLU A 167 29.42 -4.56 -1.50
CA GLU A 167 28.54 -4.73 -0.35
C GLU A 167 27.44 -5.76 -0.65
N ARG A 168 27.03 -6.53 0.35
CA ARG A 168 26.03 -7.59 0.17
C ARG A 168 24.62 -7.01 0.15
N ASP A 169 23.73 -7.66 -0.59
CA ASP A 169 22.30 -7.30 -0.68
C ASP A 169 21.60 -7.28 0.69
N VAL A 170 21.91 -8.22 1.59
CA VAL A 170 21.37 -8.26 2.96
C VAL A 170 21.76 -7.04 3.80
N ASP A 171 22.97 -6.49 3.60
CA ASP A 171 23.45 -5.33 4.35
C ASP A 171 22.74 -4.05 3.90
N VAL A 172 22.49 -3.91 2.61
CA VAL A 172 21.66 -2.81 2.05
C VAL A 172 20.21 -2.94 2.51
N GLN A 173 19.63 -4.16 2.47
CA GLN A 173 18.26 -4.41 2.94
C GLN A 173 18.12 -4.07 4.44
N ALA A 174 19.08 -4.48 5.27
CA ALA A 174 19.09 -4.15 6.71
C ALA A 174 19.14 -2.63 6.94
N ARG A 175 19.86 -1.89 6.07
CA ARG A 175 19.93 -0.43 6.13
C ARG A 175 18.59 0.22 5.79
N VAL A 176 17.86 -0.28 4.77
CA VAL A 176 16.50 0.16 4.45
C VAL A 176 15.56 -0.10 5.63
N ALA A 177 15.54 -1.35 6.14
CA ALA A 177 14.71 -1.74 7.27
C ALA A 177 14.97 -0.85 8.50
N GLY A 178 16.23 -0.67 8.88
CA GLY A 178 16.57 0.16 10.05
C GLY A 178 16.23 1.65 9.89
N ARG A 179 16.14 2.18 8.67
CA ARG A 179 15.66 3.54 8.41
C ARG A 179 14.13 3.63 8.55
N LEU A 180 13.40 2.63 8.06
CA LEU A 180 11.95 2.54 8.21
C LEU A 180 11.55 2.46 9.68
N GLU A 181 12.16 1.55 10.44
CA GLU A 181 11.88 1.38 11.87
C GLU A 181 12.09 2.67 12.67
N ARG A 182 13.13 3.45 12.35
CA ARG A 182 13.34 4.76 12.99
C ARG A 182 12.27 5.79 12.67
N SER A 183 11.54 5.64 11.56
CA SER A 183 10.40 6.50 11.22
C SER A 183 9.08 5.97 11.77
N GLY A 184 9.08 4.86 12.52
CA GLY A 184 7.88 4.19 13.01
C GLY A 184 7.13 3.42 11.91
N ALA A 185 7.80 3.15 10.78
CA ALA A 185 7.29 2.31 9.71
C ALA A 185 8.07 1.00 9.65
N PHE A 186 7.50 -0.03 9.04
CA PHE A 186 8.23 -1.26 8.73
C PHE A 186 8.11 -1.63 7.25
N GLY A 187 9.00 -2.50 6.78
CA GLY A 187 8.95 -3.01 5.43
C GLY A 187 7.99 -4.19 5.30
N ALA A 188 6.76 -3.96 4.87
CA ALA A 188 5.80 -5.03 4.55
C ALA A 188 6.29 -5.88 3.37
N CYS A 189 7.09 -5.28 2.46
CA CYS A 189 7.87 -5.98 1.45
C CYS A 189 9.21 -5.23 1.28
N LEU A 190 10.31 -5.97 1.37
CA LEU A 190 11.65 -5.47 1.07
C LEU A 190 12.32 -6.43 0.10
N ILE A 191 12.79 -5.90 -1.04
CA ILE A 191 13.51 -6.66 -2.05
C ILE A 191 14.77 -5.87 -2.36
N VAL A 192 15.93 -6.49 -2.18
CA VAL A 192 17.22 -5.94 -2.59
C VAL A 192 17.99 -7.02 -3.31
N GLY A 193 18.52 -6.69 -4.46
CA GLY A 193 19.40 -7.54 -5.23
C GLY A 193 20.17 -6.74 -6.26
N GLY A 194 21.23 -7.32 -6.77
CA GLY A 194 22.11 -6.63 -7.70
C GLY A 194 22.57 -7.48 -8.87
N ASP A 195 23.31 -6.83 -9.75
CA ASP A 195 24.03 -7.41 -10.88
C ASP A 195 23.13 -8.36 -11.71
N ASP A 196 23.62 -9.54 -12.05
CA ASP A 196 22.93 -10.54 -12.89
C ASP A 196 21.58 -11.00 -12.29
N ARG A 197 21.41 -10.90 -10.98
CA ARG A 197 20.16 -11.31 -10.32
C ARG A 197 19.00 -10.36 -10.67
N VAL A 198 19.27 -9.05 -10.85
CA VAL A 198 18.28 -8.07 -11.30
C VAL A 198 17.82 -8.37 -12.72
N GLU A 199 18.73 -8.82 -13.59
CA GLU A 199 18.40 -9.16 -14.97
C GLU A 199 17.60 -10.48 -15.08
N ARG A 200 17.87 -11.43 -14.16
CA ARG A 200 17.28 -12.78 -14.18
C ARG A 200 15.96 -12.90 -13.43
N PHE A 201 15.76 -12.12 -12.38
CA PHE A 201 14.63 -12.27 -11.48
C PHE A 201 13.82 -10.97 -11.37
N ARG A 202 12.49 -11.08 -11.43
CA ARG A 202 11.59 -9.96 -11.15
C ARG A 202 11.69 -9.50 -9.68
N HIS A 203 11.91 -10.45 -8.78
CA HIS A 203 12.04 -10.25 -7.34
C HIS A 203 13.33 -10.91 -6.85
N PRO A 204 14.49 -10.27 -7.02
CA PRO A 204 15.77 -10.78 -6.51
C PRO A 204 15.83 -10.56 -5.00
N LEU A 205 15.33 -11.54 -4.24
CA LEU A 205 15.36 -11.49 -2.76
C LEU A 205 16.81 -11.49 -2.27
N ALA A 206 17.08 -10.74 -1.21
CA ALA A 206 18.41 -10.69 -0.60
C ALA A 206 18.86 -12.09 -0.14
N ALA A 207 20.06 -12.50 -0.54
CA ALA A 207 20.60 -13.85 -0.36
C ALA A 207 22.02 -13.86 0.24
N GLY A 208 22.55 -12.69 0.61
CA GLY A 208 23.92 -12.53 1.09
C GLY A 208 24.95 -12.33 -0.03
N GLU A 209 24.50 -12.11 -1.27
CA GLU A 209 25.37 -11.95 -2.43
C GLU A 209 25.95 -10.53 -2.52
N PRO A 210 27.25 -10.38 -2.85
CA PRO A 210 27.84 -9.07 -3.10
C PRO A 210 27.32 -8.48 -4.41
N MET A 211 27.12 -7.16 -4.41
CA MET A 211 26.68 -6.41 -5.57
C MET A 211 27.78 -5.44 -6.00
N HIS A 212 28.23 -5.52 -7.26
CA HIS A 212 29.39 -4.77 -7.74
C HIS A 212 29.07 -3.65 -8.70
N ARG A 213 28.05 -3.80 -9.54
CA ARG A 213 27.76 -2.87 -10.65
C ARG A 213 26.38 -2.21 -10.53
N LEU A 214 25.41 -2.94 -10.03
CA LEU A 214 24.02 -2.54 -10.02
C LEU A 214 23.33 -3.02 -8.75
N VAL A 215 22.48 -2.18 -8.18
CA VAL A 215 21.55 -2.55 -7.13
C VAL A 215 20.16 -2.05 -7.46
N MET A 216 19.17 -2.92 -7.31
CA MET A 216 17.75 -2.60 -7.29
C MET A 216 17.24 -2.79 -5.87
N ALA A 217 16.52 -1.82 -5.37
CA ALA A 217 15.83 -1.95 -4.10
C ALA A 217 14.36 -1.54 -4.24
N VAL A 218 13.49 -2.35 -3.65
CA VAL A 218 12.03 -2.17 -3.60
C VAL A 218 11.61 -2.10 -2.15
N VAL A 219 10.73 -1.20 -1.84
CA VAL A 219 10.06 -1.09 -0.55
C VAL A 219 8.55 -1.02 -0.74
N VAL A 220 7.81 -1.79 0.05
CA VAL A 220 6.45 -1.46 0.44
C VAL A 220 6.50 -1.18 1.93
N ALA A 221 6.48 0.10 2.28
CA ALA A 221 6.46 0.55 3.67
C ALA A 221 5.04 0.50 4.23
N GLU A 222 4.90 0.14 5.51
CA GLU A 222 3.63 0.22 6.23
C GLU A 222 3.77 1.05 7.50
N ARG A 223 2.77 1.92 7.73
CA ARG A 223 2.54 2.63 9.00
C ARG A 223 1.07 2.99 9.12
N HIS A 224 0.50 2.84 10.31
CA HIS A 224 -0.93 3.08 10.56
C HIS A 224 -1.86 2.26 9.66
N GLY A 225 -1.44 1.07 9.24
CA GLY A 225 -2.16 0.20 8.31
C GLY A 225 -2.08 0.61 6.84
N LEU A 226 -1.61 1.82 6.53
CA LEU A 226 -1.43 2.29 5.15
C LEU A 226 -0.11 1.78 4.57
N HIS A 227 -0.10 1.55 3.27
CA HIS A 227 1.05 1.05 2.53
C HIS A 227 1.47 2.03 1.44
N ALA A 228 2.78 2.18 1.25
CA ALA A 228 3.36 2.96 0.15
C ALA A 228 4.52 2.19 -0.48
N ALA A 229 4.56 2.16 -1.81
CA ALA A 229 5.53 1.39 -2.59
C ALA A 229 6.46 2.30 -3.39
N ALA A 230 7.74 1.92 -3.48
CA ALA A 230 8.72 2.56 -4.35
C ALA A 230 9.80 1.57 -4.78
N THR A 231 10.32 1.78 -6.00
CA THR A 231 11.50 1.09 -6.51
C THR A 231 12.56 2.11 -6.91
N ARG A 232 13.81 1.87 -6.53
CA ARG A 232 14.96 2.69 -6.92
C ARG A 232 16.12 1.81 -7.37
N PHE A 233 16.96 2.38 -8.22
CA PHE A 233 18.17 1.74 -8.73
C PHE A 233 19.37 2.62 -8.47
N ALA A 234 20.51 1.98 -8.16
CA ALA A 234 21.80 2.64 -8.20
C ALA A 234 22.81 1.77 -8.94
N CYS A 235 23.79 2.38 -9.60
CA CYS A 235 24.88 1.70 -10.28
C CYS A 235 26.23 2.30 -9.93
N ALA A 236 27.29 1.56 -10.24
CA ALA A 236 28.66 2.02 -10.25
C ALA A 236 29.23 1.78 -11.65
N ASP A 237 30.01 2.76 -12.14
CA ASP A 237 30.67 2.69 -13.45
C ASP A 237 29.70 2.53 -14.64
N GLY A 238 28.50 3.12 -14.50
CA GLY A 238 27.49 3.17 -15.56
C GLY A 238 26.48 2.02 -15.54
N LEU A 239 25.34 2.28 -16.14
CA LEU A 239 24.21 1.33 -16.19
C LEU A 239 24.39 0.33 -17.34
N PRO A 240 24.27 -1.00 -17.11
CA PRO A 240 24.29 -1.99 -18.17
C PRO A 240 23.21 -1.72 -19.23
N GLU A 241 23.57 -1.85 -20.50
CA GLU A 241 22.68 -1.47 -21.62
C GLU A 241 21.36 -2.23 -21.63
N GLY A 242 21.36 -3.53 -21.29
CA GLY A 242 20.13 -4.33 -21.19
C GLY A 242 19.17 -3.79 -20.12
N VAL A 243 19.72 -3.38 -18.97
CA VAL A 243 18.94 -2.79 -17.87
C VAL A 243 18.43 -1.40 -18.26
N ARG A 244 19.24 -0.59 -18.93
CA ARG A 244 18.83 0.73 -19.46
C ARG A 244 17.62 0.60 -20.39
N GLN A 245 17.66 -0.33 -21.33
CA GLN A 245 16.53 -0.61 -22.24
C GLN A 245 15.32 -1.14 -21.51
N GLY A 246 15.52 -2.04 -20.52
CA GLY A 246 14.46 -2.56 -19.67
C GLY A 246 13.77 -1.47 -18.86
N LEU A 247 14.53 -0.56 -18.25
CA LEU A 247 14.02 0.57 -17.50
C LEU A 247 13.24 1.55 -18.38
N ALA A 248 13.76 1.87 -19.57
CA ALA A 248 13.06 2.72 -20.52
C ALA A 248 11.70 2.12 -20.92
N ALA A 249 11.65 0.80 -21.17
CA ALA A 249 10.42 0.08 -21.46
C ALA A 249 9.45 0.11 -20.27
N ALA A 250 9.88 -0.23 -19.06
CA ALA A 250 9.04 -0.21 -17.87
C ALA A 250 8.47 1.19 -17.57
N ARG A 251 9.30 2.23 -17.64
CA ARG A 251 8.88 3.63 -17.49
C ARG A 251 7.88 4.07 -18.58
N SER A 252 8.02 3.57 -19.81
CA SER A 252 7.07 3.85 -20.90
C SER A 252 5.69 3.24 -20.59
N VAL A 253 5.66 2.01 -20.07
CA VAL A 253 4.42 1.35 -19.61
C VAL A 253 3.81 2.10 -18.45
N GLU A 254 4.61 2.48 -17.45
CA GLU A 254 4.15 3.26 -16.31
C GLU A 254 3.51 4.58 -16.76
N ARG A 255 4.17 5.33 -17.65
CA ARG A 255 3.59 6.57 -18.21
C ARG A 255 2.24 6.32 -18.89
N ALA A 256 2.12 5.23 -19.65
CA ALA A 256 0.88 4.91 -20.35
C ALA A 256 -0.27 4.59 -19.38
N VAL A 257 -0.03 3.80 -18.35
CA VAL A 257 -1.07 3.46 -17.37
C VAL A 257 -1.44 4.66 -16.50
N LEU A 258 -0.47 5.44 -16.04
CA LEU A 258 -0.71 6.62 -15.22
C LEU A 258 -1.48 7.71 -15.98
N ALA A 259 -1.21 7.92 -17.27
CA ALA A 259 -1.95 8.85 -18.11
C ALA A 259 -3.44 8.46 -18.27
N ALA A 260 -3.78 7.18 -18.08
CA ALA A 260 -5.15 6.68 -18.10
C ALA A 260 -5.84 6.71 -16.73
N CYS A 261 -5.08 6.94 -15.64
CA CYS A 261 -5.58 7.02 -14.29
C CYS A 261 -6.07 8.45 -13.96
N VAL A 262 -7.16 8.85 -14.59
CA VAL A 262 -7.79 10.16 -14.33
C VAL A 262 -9.11 9.99 -13.58
N PRO A 263 -9.53 10.95 -12.73
CA PRO A 263 -10.80 10.87 -12.05
C PRO A 263 -11.97 10.57 -13.01
N GLY A 264 -12.82 9.63 -12.64
CA GLY A 264 -13.96 9.16 -13.44
C GLY A 264 -13.63 8.07 -14.48
N ALA A 265 -12.37 7.81 -14.80
CA ALA A 265 -11.98 6.69 -15.66
C ALA A 265 -12.18 5.34 -14.95
N ALA A 266 -12.55 4.29 -15.70
CA ALA A 266 -12.61 2.95 -15.15
C ALA A 266 -11.21 2.31 -15.02
N TYR A 267 -10.98 1.47 -14.01
CA TYR A 267 -9.72 0.72 -13.89
C TYR A 267 -9.43 -0.14 -15.14
N GLY A 268 -10.47 -0.67 -15.81
CA GLY A 268 -10.33 -1.36 -17.07
C GLY A 268 -9.70 -0.52 -18.18
N HIS A 269 -9.93 0.81 -18.16
CA HIS A 269 -9.28 1.74 -19.09
C HIS A 269 -7.77 1.84 -18.81
N ALA A 270 -7.39 1.93 -17.55
CA ALA A 270 -5.99 1.93 -17.13
C ALA A 270 -5.28 0.61 -17.50
N LEU A 271 -5.94 -0.53 -17.30
CA LEU A 271 -5.43 -1.84 -17.71
C LEU A 271 -5.26 -1.98 -19.22
N ALA A 272 -6.20 -1.46 -20.00
CA ALA A 272 -6.06 -1.42 -21.46
C ALA A 272 -4.89 -0.52 -21.91
N ALA A 273 -4.63 0.57 -21.20
CA ALA A 273 -3.48 1.43 -21.44
C ALA A 273 -2.16 0.73 -21.06
N LEU A 274 -2.14 -0.02 -19.98
CA LEU A 274 -1.01 -0.85 -19.55
C LEU A 274 -0.65 -1.89 -20.61
N ASP A 275 -1.63 -2.65 -21.12
CA ASP A 275 -1.40 -3.67 -22.17
C ASP A 275 -0.87 -3.03 -23.48
N ARG A 276 -1.47 -1.92 -23.92
CA ARG A 276 -0.96 -1.15 -25.06
C ARG A 276 0.45 -0.60 -24.79
N GLY A 277 0.75 -0.19 -23.58
CA GLY A 277 2.07 0.28 -23.17
C GLY A 277 3.12 -0.81 -23.35
N TYR A 278 2.84 -2.04 -22.89
CA TYR A 278 3.73 -3.18 -23.12
C TYR A 278 3.91 -3.50 -24.61
N ALA A 279 2.83 -3.48 -25.38
CA ALA A 279 2.90 -3.70 -26.83
C ALA A 279 3.75 -2.62 -27.53
N ALA A 280 3.57 -1.35 -27.20
CA ALA A 280 4.35 -0.24 -27.73
C ALA A 280 5.84 -0.30 -27.34
N ALA A 281 6.15 -0.85 -26.15
CA ALA A 281 7.52 -1.11 -25.70
C ALA A 281 8.15 -2.36 -26.35
N GLY A 282 7.49 -2.98 -27.34
CA GLY A 282 7.96 -4.19 -28.02
C GLY A 282 7.83 -5.47 -27.19
N ARG A 283 6.98 -5.47 -26.18
CA ARG A 283 6.76 -6.56 -25.21
C ARG A 283 5.28 -6.94 -25.10
N PRO A 284 4.57 -7.25 -26.19
CA PRO A 284 3.14 -7.51 -26.15
C PRO A 284 2.79 -8.66 -25.20
N GLY A 285 1.84 -8.43 -24.30
CA GLY A 285 1.38 -9.42 -23.33
C GLY A 285 2.32 -9.71 -22.15
N ALA A 286 3.45 -8.99 -22.01
CA ALA A 286 4.41 -9.19 -20.92
C ALA A 286 3.84 -8.84 -19.53
N TRP A 287 2.70 -8.20 -19.44
CA TRP A 287 1.99 -8.01 -18.17
C TRP A 287 1.62 -9.35 -17.49
N ARG A 288 1.55 -10.47 -18.23
CA ARG A 288 1.32 -11.81 -17.66
C ARG A 288 2.51 -12.37 -16.90
N GLU A 289 3.68 -11.77 -17.02
CA GLU A 289 4.91 -12.28 -16.41
C GLU A 289 5.13 -11.74 -15.00
N GLN A 290 4.24 -10.85 -14.49
CA GLN A 290 4.42 -10.17 -13.21
C GLN A 290 3.08 -9.60 -12.71
N TYR A 291 2.97 -9.42 -11.40
CA TYR A 291 1.93 -8.61 -10.76
C TYR A 291 2.08 -7.15 -11.17
N GLN A 292 0.99 -6.51 -11.63
CA GLN A 292 1.09 -5.18 -12.22
C GLN A 292 0.87 -4.03 -11.24
N GLY A 293 0.43 -4.34 -10.02
CA GLY A 293 0.05 -3.33 -9.06
C GLY A 293 -1.36 -2.79 -9.30
N GLY A 294 -1.60 -1.55 -8.89
CA GLY A 294 -2.90 -0.91 -8.97
C GLY A 294 -3.23 -0.13 -7.70
N PRO A 295 -4.48 -0.17 -7.19
CA PRO A 295 -4.83 0.54 -5.96
C PRO A 295 -4.09 0.00 -4.74
N ILE A 296 -3.57 0.94 -3.94
CA ILE A 296 -2.84 0.70 -2.70
C ILE A 296 -3.48 1.52 -1.58
N GLY A 297 -3.42 1.04 -0.36
CA GLY A 297 -4.02 1.71 0.79
C GLY A 297 -3.78 0.90 2.05
N TYR A 298 -4.84 0.34 2.62
CA TYR A 298 -4.75 -0.54 3.80
C TYR A 298 -4.24 -1.96 3.48
N ARG A 299 -4.03 -2.24 2.20
CA ARG A 299 -3.31 -3.41 1.69
C ARG A 299 -2.25 -2.96 0.71
N GLN A 300 -1.22 -3.78 0.52
CA GLN A 300 -0.24 -3.58 -0.55
C GLN A 300 -0.90 -3.57 -1.94
N ARG A 301 -2.03 -4.28 -2.05
CA ARG A 301 -2.98 -4.28 -3.16
C ARG A 301 -4.37 -4.36 -2.57
N GLU A 302 -5.19 -3.33 -2.75
CA GLU A 302 -6.59 -3.37 -2.31
C GLU A 302 -7.36 -4.42 -3.10
N PHE A 303 -7.13 -4.45 -4.39
CA PHE A 303 -7.51 -5.53 -5.30
C PHE A 303 -6.49 -5.61 -6.44
N GLU A 304 -6.44 -6.76 -7.09
CA GLU A 304 -5.63 -6.96 -8.30
C GLU A 304 -6.52 -7.49 -9.42
N ILE A 305 -6.40 -6.88 -10.59
CA ILE A 305 -7.10 -7.27 -11.81
C ILE A 305 -6.14 -7.18 -12.99
N VAL A 306 -6.42 -7.97 -14.01
CA VAL A 306 -5.63 -8.00 -15.24
C VAL A 306 -6.50 -7.66 -16.46
N PRO A 307 -5.92 -7.28 -17.59
CA PRO A 307 -6.66 -6.86 -18.79
C PRO A 307 -7.75 -7.82 -19.26
N GLU A 308 -7.61 -9.12 -18.98
CA GLU A 308 -8.54 -10.17 -19.40
C GLU A 308 -9.73 -10.38 -18.45
N GLN A 309 -9.69 -9.82 -17.23
CA GLN A 309 -10.74 -9.99 -16.21
C GLN A 309 -11.87 -8.97 -16.35
N THR A 310 -12.43 -8.84 -17.55
CA THR A 310 -13.46 -7.83 -17.90
C THR A 310 -14.75 -7.99 -17.10
N GLU A 311 -15.05 -9.18 -16.57
CA GLU A 311 -16.23 -9.48 -15.76
C GLU A 311 -16.05 -9.14 -14.27
N SER A 312 -14.83 -8.80 -13.84
CA SER A 312 -14.59 -8.37 -12.48
C SER A 312 -15.30 -7.03 -12.20
N ARG A 313 -15.95 -6.92 -11.04
CA ARG A 313 -16.54 -5.63 -10.61
C ARG A 313 -15.53 -4.48 -10.65
N TRP A 314 -14.29 -4.79 -10.32
CA TRP A 314 -13.19 -3.81 -10.28
C TRP A 314 -12.83 -3.26 -11.66
N PHE A 315 -13.10 -4.02 -12.73
CA PHE A 315 -12.82 -3.57 -14.09
C PHE A 315 -13.65 -2.33 -14.46
N GLY A 316 -14.91 -2.29 -14.03
CA GLY A 316 -15.83 -1.17 -14.23
C GLY A 316 -15.76 -0.10 -13.13
N THR A 317 -15.06 -0.39 -12.01
CA THR A 317 -14.94 0.58 -10.90
C THR A 317 -14.20 1.83 -11.38
N ARG A 318 -14.71 3.00 -10.98
CA ARG A 318 -14.09 4.27 -11.35
C ARG A 318 -12.94 4.61 -10.43
N ILE A 319 -11.92 5.21 -11.01
CA ILE A 319 -10.83 5.86 -10.30
C ILE A 319 -11.35 7.23 -9.85
N GLU A 320 -11.31 7.51 -8.56
CA GLU A 320 -11.80 8.77 -8.01
C GLU A 320 -10.69 9.53 -7.31
N ALA A 321 -10.88 10.82 -7.09
CA ALA A 321 -9.99 11.60 -6.24
C ALA A 321 -9.98 10.99 -4.83
N GLY A 322 -8.80 10.94 -4.19
CA GLY A 322 -8.60 10.23 -2.93
C GLY A 322 -8.13 8.79 -3.08
N HIS A 323 -8.23 8.17 -4.28
CA HIS A 323 -7.60 6.87 -4.51
C HIS A 323 -6.08 6.97 -4.51
N ALA A 324 -5.40 6.00 -3.94
CA ALA A 324 -3.95 5.86 -4.07
C ALA A 324 -3.60 4.69 -5.01
N LEU A 325 -2.56 4.89 -5.81
CA LEU A 325 -2.15 3.94 -6.86
C LEU A 325 -0.66 3.65 -6.76
N ALA A 326 -0.28 2.39 -6.94
CA ALA A 326 1.11 1.95 -7.10
C ALA A 326 1.17 0.90 -8.22
N TRP A 327 1.32 1.36 -9.45
CA TRP A 327 1.60 0.49 -10.59
C TRP A 327 3.07 0.12 -10.60
N ASN A 328 3.39 -1.15 -10.92
CA ASN A 328 4.77 -1.63 -10.90
C ASN A 328 5.17 -2.42 -12.16
N PRO A 329 4.98 -1.85 -13.37
CA PRO A 329 5.38 -2.53 -14.58
C PRO A 329 6.85 -2.94 -14.53
N SER A 330 7.11 -4.16 -15.00
CA SER A 330 8.43 -4.77 -15.00
C SER A 330 8.64 -5.56 -16.27
N VAL A 331 9.85 -5.52 -16.80
CA VAL A 331 10.24 -6.26 -18.01
C VAL A 331 11.46 -7.15 -17.74
N ALA A 332 11.57 -8.25 -18.49
CA ALA A 332 12.73 -9.11 -18.43
C ALA A 332 14.00 -8.32 -18.80
N GLY A 333 15.11 -8.62 -18.13
CA GLY A 333 16.36 -7.90 -18.32
C GLY A 333 16.56 -6.74 -17.34
N GLY A 334 15.77 -6.68 -16.24
CA GLY A 334 16.03 -5.80 -15.09
C GLY A 334 15.27 -4.47 -15.10
N GLY A 335 14.30 -4.27 -15.98
CA GLY A 335 13.47 -3.05 -15.97
C GLY A 335 12.33 -3.13 -14.97
N LYS A 336 12.20 -2.15 -14.06
CA LYS A 336 11.07 -1.98 -13.14
C LYS A 336 10.86 -0.50 -12.84
N ALA A 337 9.59 -0.07 -12.85
CA ALA A 337 9.18 1.26 -12.41
C ALA A 337 8.08 1.10 -11.38
N GLU A 338 8.18 1.85 -10.26
CA GLU A 338 7.17 1.81 -9.20
C GLU A 338 7.32 3.02 -8.29
N ASP A 339 6.25 3.78 -8.18
CA ASP A 339 6.07 4.87 -7.22
C ASP A 339 4.62 4.86 -6.73
N THR A 340 4.35 5.49 -5.59
CA THR A 340 3.00 5.69 -5.07
C THR A 340 2.48 7.06 -5.47
N TYR A 341 1.26 7.08 -5.99
CA TYR A 341 0.55 8.27 -6.44
C TYR A 341 -0.78 8.44 -5.71
N LEU A 342 -1.16 9.67 -5.44
CA LEU A 342 -2.51 10.04 -5.03
C LEU A 342 -3.25 10.62 -6.25
N VAL A 343 -4.47 10.16 -6.46
CA VAL A 343 -5.39 10.73 -7.46
C VAL A 343 -6.00 11.98 -6.86
N GLU A 344 -5.77 13.12 -7.48
CA GLU A 344 -6.36 14.41 -7.12
C GLU A 344 -7.28 14.90 -8.23
N HIS A 345 -8.15 15.88 -7.97
CA HIS A 345 -9.03 16.43 -9.01
C HIS A 345 -8.27 16.98 -10.24
N GLY A 346 -7.05 17.45 -10.02
CA GLY A 346 -6.18 18.00 -11.07
C GLY A 346 -5.26 16.98 -11.75
N GLY A 347 -5.30 15.71 -11.34
CA GLY A 347 -4.44 14.67 -11.88
C GLY A 347 -3.75 13.84 -10.79
N LEU A 348 -2.61 13.26 -11.10
CA LEU A 348 -1.85 12.43 -10.17
C LEU A 348 -0.74 13.22 -9.48
N ARG A 349 -0.64 13.09 -8.16
CA ARG A 349 0.49 13.59 -7.38
C ARG A 349 1.36 12.40 -6.92
N ARG A 350 2.64 12.40 -7.29
CA ARG A 350 3.61 11.41 -6.81
C ARG A 350 3.93 11.67 -5.35
N LEU A 351 3.67 10.70 -4.46
CA LEU A 351 3.89 10.81 -3.03
C LEU A 351 5.31 10.44 -2.60
N THR A 352 5.99 9.62 -3.40
CA THR A 352 7.34 9.11 -3.18
C THR A 352 8.44 10.04 -3.69
N ASP A 353 8.09 11.29 -3.97
CA ASP A 353 9.06 12.33 -4.31
C ASP A 353 9.67 12.92 -3.04
N THR A 354 10.98 12.73 -2.88
CA THR A 354 11.74 13.27 -1.76
C THR A 354 12.37 14.65 -2.05
N GLY A 355 12.35 15.07 -3.33
CA GLY A 355 13.04 16.25 -3.80
C GLY A 355 14.58 16.14 -3.82
N SER A 356 15.14 14.99 -3.45
CA SER A 356 16.60 14.77 -3.35
C SER A 356 17.15 13.73 -4.30
N TRP A 357 16.30 12.82 -4.82
CA TRP A 357 16.73 11.79 -5.78
C TRP A 357 16.84 12.37 -7.20
N PRO A 358 17.85 11.98 -7.98
CA PRO A 358 17.97 12.46 -9.36
C PRO A 358 16.77 12.02 -10.19
N LEU A 359 16.33 12.89 -11.10
CA LEU A 359 15.21 12.65 -12.00
C LEU A 359 15.68 12.65 -13.46
N GLU A 360 15.05 11.80 -14.26
CA GLU A 360 15.15 11.77 -15.71
C GLU A 360 13.72 11.75 -16.27
N ASP A 361 13.35 12.73 -17.11
CA ASP A 361 11.98 12.88 -17.62
C ASP A 361 10.91 12.86 -16.52
N ASP A 362 11.15 13.59 -15.44
CA ASP A 362 10.27 13.65 -14.26
C ASP A 362 10.05 12.30 -13.55
N ARG A 363 10.92 11.32 -13.74
CA ARG A 363 10.92 10.01 -13.08
C ARG A 363 12.20 9.78 -12.31
N PRO A 364 12.17 8.99 -11.22
CA PRO A 364 13.40 8.63 -10.53
C PRO A 364 14.41 7.99 -11.48
N ALA A 365 15.56 8.64 -11.60
CA ALA A 365 16.67 8.14 -12.41
C ALA A 365 17.39 6.96 -11.71
N VAL A 366 18.29 6.31 -12.40
CA VAL A 366 19.30 5.45 -11.75
C VAL A 366 20.39 6.37 -11.18
N LEU A 367 20.73 6.19 -9.91
CA LEU A 367 21.81 6.95 -9.29
C LEU A 367 23.14 6.28 -9.65
N ASP A 368 24.07 7.01 -10.24
CA ASP A 368 25.47 6.58 -10.28
C ASP A 368 26.17 7.00 -8.98
N VAL A 369 26.52 6.00 -8.16
CA VAL A 369 27.13 6.27 -6.84
C VAL A 369 28.56 6.80 -6.93
N THR A 370 29.22 6.72 -8.10
CA THR A 370 30.56 7.23 -8.31
C THR A 370 30.57 8.72 -8.57
N THR A 371 29.53 9.25 -9.21
CA THR A 371 29.36 10.69 -9.50
C THR A 371 28.36 11.37 -8.58
N GLY A 372 27.40 10.63 -8.02
CA GLY A 372 26.28 11.16 -7.26
C GLY A 372 25.14 11.72 -8.13
N GLU A 373 25.19 11.52 -9.44
CA GLU A 373 24.25 12.04 -10.44
C GLU A 373 23.44 10.91 -11.08
N ALA A 374 22.55 11.24 -12.03
CA ALA A 374 21.85 10.26 -12.87
C ALA A 374 22.84 9.55 -13.82
N ALA A 375 22.70 8.22 -13.93
CA ALA A 375 23.56 7.33 -14.76
C ALA A 375 23.18 7.32 -16.24
#